data_e7e51ae780049b6b6dd81e2d286472e7
#
_entry.id   e7e51ae780049b6b6dd81e2d286472e7
#
_cell.length_a   1.000
_cell.length_b   1.000
_cell.length_c   1.000
_cell.angle_alpha   90.00
_cell.angle_beta   90.00
_cell.angle_gamma   90.00
#
_symmetry.space_group_name_H-M   'P 1'
#
loop_
_entity.id
_entity.type
_entity.pdbx_description
1 polymer ?
#
loop_
_entity_poly.entity_id
_entity_poly.type
_entity_poly.pdbx_seq_one_letter_code
_entity_poly.pdbx_strand_id
1 'polypeptide(L)'
;ATVPLLWPYGLVWAALGVWLATVHSPWSAWLLAVVALLLGSGLTALLQLGVGVGESGWLRFGSNGAALAGGFGWLSWGGWQVRQWRQASAGPLDSRWARWSLRLLFGAALLALALQALFGDESGWAGMQPFELTKLTLVAAAAYALMLRARLWGRDRSFGKPSLWLRYLGPLAALAALSGFALVFLRDFSPLVLLLLWSLTLALVYLRPHPHPLWRRLGQGAIVALLWALAAGVAWLHDRPEDFPLNFQADRIRVWVAPEQYPHAGYQLRRALEAIRAGGWRGTVWSEGSNGRVMTVPALENDFMPTFFLNRYGGVAGLGLVGLQTALVAMLLIIAGRARDRTGCGDYRRTAWNWFGYFGVSGGAALLGAHFLVSWGTNLGFLPVMGQPMPLLSAAGSHLALFVLPIVALAVVIEEGHYDDTT
;
A
#
# COMPACT_ATOMS: atom_id res chain seq x y z
N ALA A 1 -12.17 21.06 26.22
CA ALA A 1 -11.44 19.78 26.16
C ALA A 1 -11.03 19.35 24.73
N THR A 2 -11.42 20.09 23.68
CA THR A 2 -11.21 19.71 22.25
C THR A 2 -9.93 20.29 21.64
N VAL A 3 -9.34 21.34 22.22
CA VAL A 3 -8.15 22.03 21.66
C VAL A 3 -6.88 21.16 21.60
N PRO A 4 -6.56 20.32 22.61
CA PRO A 4 -5.32 19.52 22.55
C PRO A 4 -5.33 18.42 21.50
N LEU A 5 -6.45 18.09 20.89
CA LEU A 5 -6.56 17.04 19.88
C LEU A 5 -6.35 17.54 18.43
N LEU A 6 -6.41 18.85 18.21
CA LEU A 6 -6.21 19.44 16.88
C LEU A 6 -4.73 19.73 16.54
N TRP A 7 -3.83 19.71 17.52
CA TRP A 7 -2.42 20.00 17.26
C TRP A 7 -1.73 18.99 16.32
N PRO A 8 -1.99 17.65 16.38
CA PRO A 8 -1.40 16.73 15.42
C PRO A 8 -1.87 17.00 13.99
N TYR A 9 -3.14 17.42 13.83
CA TYR A 9 -3.68 17.83 12.54
C TYR A 9 -2.93 19.04 11.96
N GLY A 10 -2.72 20.08 12.79
CA GLY A 10 -1.94 21.27 12.40
C GLY A 10 -0.49 20.93 12.03
N LEU A 11 0.16 20.04 12.77
CA LEU A 11 1.54 19.60 12.48
C LEU A 11 1.63 18.84 11.15
N VAL A 12 0.68 17.96 10.85
CA VAL A 12 0.64 17.24 9.57
C VAL A 12 0.53 18.23 8.40
N TRP A 13 -0.37 19.20 8.50
CA TRP A 13 -0.54 20.20 7.45
C TRP A 13 0.68 21.14 7.33
N ALA A 14 1.28 21.53 8.44
CA ALA A 14 2.51 22.34 8.43
C ALA A 14 3.67 21.57 7.78
N ALA A 15 3.89 20.32 8.18
CA ALA A 15 4.94 19.47 7.60
C ALA A 15 4.74 19.23 6.10
N LEU A 16 3.51 18.98 5.68
CA LEU A 16 3.18 18.82 4.27
C LEU A 16 3.34 20.12 3.49
N GLY A 17 2.94 21.26 4.09
CA GLY A 17 3.14 22.58 3.49
C GLY A 17 4.61 22.91 3.28
N VAL A 18 5.47 22.64 4.28
CA VAL A 18 6.92 22.78 4.16
C VAL A 18 7.45 21.87 3.04
N TRP A 19 6.99 20.65 2.98
CA TRP A 19 7.43 19.72 1.94
C TRP A 19 7.01 20.19 0.54
N LEU A 20 5.76 20.63 0.37
CA LEU A 20 5.26 21.22 -0.88
C LEU A 20 6.07 22.46 -1.30
N ALA A 21 6.48 23.31 -0.32
CA ALA A 21 7.29 24.49 -0.61
C ALA A 21 8.75 24.17 -1.00
N THR A 22 9.24 22.97 -0.68
CA THR A 22 10.63 22.56 -0.95
C THR A 22 10.81 21.74 -2.22
N VAL A 23 9.73 21.27 -2.86
CA VAL A 23 9.79 20.53 -4.12
C VAL A 23 9.83 21.49 -5.31
N HIS A 24 10.58 21.12 -6.34
CA HIS A 24 10.78 21.91 -7.54
C HIS A 24 10.06 21.31 -8.76
N SER A 25 9.95 19.97 -8.81
CA SER A 25 9.25 19.28 -9.89
C SER A 25 7.72 19.42 -9.76
N PRO A 26 7.01 19.80 -10.83
CA PRO A 26 5.54 19.82 -10.81
C PRO A 26 4.93 18.44 -10.52
N TRP A 27 5.57 17.36 -10.90
CA TRP A 27 5.10 15.99 -10.61
C TRP A 27 5.17 15.66 -9.14
N SER A 28 6.24 16.08 -8.45
CA SER A 28 6.34 15.97 -6.98
C SER A 28 5.27 16.81 -6.30
N ALA A 29 5.05 18.04 -6.74
CA ALA A 29 4.03 18.92 -6.18
C ALA A 29 2.61 18.35 -6.36
N TRP A 30 2.27 17.87 -7.54
CA TRP A 30 0.97 17.20 -7.77
C TRP A 30 0.79 15.93 -6.95
N LEU A 31 1.83 15.08 -6.86
CA LEU A 31 1.80 13.89 -6.02
C LEU A 31 1.49 14.25 -4.56
N LEU A 32 2.21 15.23 -4.00
CA LEU A 32 2.01 15.68 -2.62
C LEU A 32 0.64 16.32 -2.41
N ALA A 33 0.12 17.05 -3.41
CA ALA A 33 -1.23 17.62 -3.35
C ALA A 33 -2.31 16.54 -3.30
N VAL A 34 -2.19 15.47 -4.10
CA VAL A 34 -3.12 14.33 -4.05
C VAL A 34 -3.02 13.58 -2.71
N VAL A 35 -1.80 13.37 -2.20
CA VAL A 35 -1.58 12.79 -0.86
C VAL A 35 -2.22 13.66 0.21
N ALA A 36 -2.09 14.99 0.12
CA ALA A 36 -2.72 15.94 1.05
C ALA A 36 -4.24 15.82 1.06
N LEU A 37 -4.86 15.77 -0.12
CA LEU A 37 -6.31 15.64 -0.24
C LEU A 37 -6.81 14.31 0.33
N LEU A 38 -6.11 13.20 0.06
CA LEU A 38 -6.45 11.89 0.61
C LEU A 38 -6.29 11.85 2.14
N LEU A 39 -5.17 12.36 2.67
CA LEU A 39 -4.94 12.46 4.11
C LEU A 39 -5.97 13.37 4.79
N GLY A 40 -6.26 14.51 4.17
CA GLY A 40 -7.28 15.44 4.67
C GLY A 40 -8.65 14.78 4.75
N SER A 41 -9.03 14.04 3.71
CA SER A 41 -10.29 13.27 3.68
C SER A 41 -10.32 12.23 4.80
N GLY A 42 -9.24 11.46 4.98
CA GLY A 42 -9.13 10.44 6.02
C GLY A 42 -9.16 11.02 7.43
N LEU A 43 -8.34 12.05 7.70
CA LEU A 43 -8.30 12.71 9.01
C LEU A 43 -9.63 13.36 9.37
N THR A 44 -10.31 14.00 8.40
CA THR A 44 -11.62 14.60 8.60
C THR A 44 -12.68 13.54 8.90
N ALA A 45 -12.66 12.42 8.17
CA ALA A 45 -13.58 11.32 8.39
C ALA A 45 -13.36 10.66 9.77
N LEU A 46 -12.10 10.42 10.17
CA LEU A 46 -11.76 9.90 11.50
C LEU A 46 -12.17 10.86 12.63
N LEU A 47 -11.99 12.17 12.42
CA LEU A 47 -12.41 13.19 13.38
C LEU A 47 -13.93 13.17 13.57
N GLN A 48 -14.69 13.11 12.49
CA GLN A 48 -16.14 13.04 12.54
C GLN A 48 -16.65 11.74 13.16
N LEU A 49 -16.00 10.62 12.88
CA LEU A 49 -16.29 9.35 13.51
C LEU A 49 -16.06 9.42 15.03
N GLY A 50 -14.95 10.02 15.46
CA GLY A 50 -14.64 10.22 16.88
C GLY A 50 -15.66 11.06 17.61
N VAL A 51 -16.14 12.14 16.99
CA VAL A 51 -17.20 13.01 17.55
C VAL A 51 -18.54 12.28 17.65
N GLY A 52 -18.86 11.43 16.67
CA GLY A 52 -20.15 10.75 16.59
C GLY A 52 -20.28 9.48 17.42
N VAL A 53 -19.17 8.76 17.66
CA VAL A 53 -19.19 7.40 18.27
C VAL A 53 -18.55 7.37 19.68
N GLY A 54 -17.87 8.44 20.11
CA GLY A 54 -17.29 8.53 21.45
C GLY A 54 -15.75 8.36 21.49
N GLU A 55 -15.21 7.99 22.65
CA GLU A 55 -13.80 8.15 23.03
C GLU A 55 -12.77 7.45 22.14
N SER A 56 -13.08 6.31 21.53
CA SER A 56 -12.10 5.51 20.77
C SER A 56 -11.63 6.18 19.47
N GLY A 57 -12.51 6.92 18.78
CA GLY A 57 -12.17 7.62 17.54
C GLY A 57 -11.14 8.74 17.73
N TRP A 58 -11.15 9.41 18.88
CA TRP A 58 -10.19 10.45 19.22
C TRP A 58 -8.78 9.91 19.43
N LEU A 59 -8.65 8.76 20.08
CA LEU A 59 -7.36 8.11 20.29
C LEU A 59 -6.72 7.72 18.95
N ARG A 60 -7.50 7.20 18.02
CA ARG A 60 -7.00 6.78 16.71
C ARG A 60 -6.66 7.95 15.79
N PHE A 61 -7.41 9.03 15.85
CA PHE A 61 -7.05 10.29 15.18
C PHE A 61 -5.68 10.79 15.68
N GLY A 62 -5.46 10.81 17.00
CA GLY A 62 -4.19 11.22 17.59
C GLY A 62 -3.03 10.31 17.19
N SER A 63 -3.24 8.98 17.18
CA SER A 63 -2.25 7.99 16.76
C SER A 63 -1.84 8.19 15.28
N ASN A 64 -2.81 8.36 14.37
CA ASN A 64 -2.50 8.63 12.97
C ASN A 64 -1.79 9.97 12.80
N GLY A 65 -2.20 11.00 13.52
CA GLY A 65 -1.55 12.31 13.50
C GLY A 65 -0.08 12.24 13.95
N ALA A 66 0.20 11.50 15.03
CA ALA A 66 1.57 11.29 15.52
C ALA A 66 2.42 10.47 14.53
N ALA A 67 1.86 9.41 13.95
CA ALA A 67 2.54 8.60 12.93
C ALA A 67 2.89 9.43 11.69
N LEU A 68 1.97 10.30 11.25
CA LEU A 68 2.18 11.22 10.13
C LEU A 68 3.24 12.26 10.44
N ALA A 69 3.17 12.92 11.60
CA ALA A 69 4.17 13.92 12.00
C ALA A 69 5.58 13.32 12.09
N GLY A 70 5.69 12.13 12.71
CA GLY A 70 6.95 11.39 12.77
C GLY A 70 7.44 10.98 11.39
N GLY A 71 6.55 10.44 10.54
CA GLY A 71 6.85 10.04 9.17
C GLY A 71 7.35 11.20 8.31
N PHE A 72 6.68 12.35 8.32
CA PHE A 72 7.13 13.54 7.59
C PHE A 72 8.47 14.06 8.08
N GLY A 73 8.73 14.04 9.38
CA GLY A 73 10.04 14.41 9.94
C GLY A 73 11.16 13.51 9.41
N TRP A 74 10.97 12.20 9.46
CA TRP A 74 11.90 11.21 8.92
C TRP A 74 12.13 11.37 7.42
N LEU A 75 11.09 11.64 6.65
CA LEU A 75 11.18 11.77 5.21
C LEU A 75 11.86 13.07 4.78
N SER A 76 11.60 14.17 5.48
CA SER A 76 12.28 15.42 5.25
C SER A 76 13.77 15.30 5.53
N TRP A 77 14.14 14.66 6.64
CA TRP A 77 15.53 14.37 6.98
C TRP A 77 16.19 13.40 5.99
N GLY A 78 15.51 12.32 5.65
CA GLY A 78 16.00 11.34 4.66
C GLY A 78 16.20 11.96 3.27
N GLY A 79 15.28 12.78 2.81
CA GLY A 79 15.40 13.55 1.56
C GLY A 79 16.59 14.50 1.58
N TRP A 80 16.80 15.21 2.69
CA TRP A 80 17.98 16.06 2.90
C TRP A 80 19.27 15.24 2.84
N GLN A 81 19.36 14.10 3.53
CA GLN A 81 20.52 13.19 3.48
C GLN A 81 20.81 12.69 2.07
N VAL A 82 19.80 12.30 1.33
CA VAL A 82 19.97 11.82 -0.07
C VAL A 82 20.50 12.93 -0.96
N ARG A 83 20.05 14.19 -0.79
CA ARG A 83 20.62 15.34 -1.50
C ARG A 83 22.11 15.57 -1.17
N GLN A 84 22.48 15.51 0.10
CA GLN A 84 23.87 15.60 0.55
C GLN A 84 24.75 14.52 -0.06
N TRP A 85 24.28 13.28 -0.09
CA TRP A 85 25.03 12.15 -0.66
C TRP A 85 25.16 12.24 -2.19
N ARG A 86 24.21 12.85 -2.87
CA ARG A 86 24.30 13.09 -4.33
C ARG A 86 25.38 14.12 -4.66
N GLN A 87 25.48 15.18 -3.89
CA GLN A 87 26.53 16.19 -4.06
C GLN A 87 27.92 15.63 -3.79
N ALA A 88 28.05 14.61 -2.93
CA ALA A 88 29.31 13.98 -2.58
C ALA A 88 29.81 12.89 -3.55
N SER A 89 29.32 12.83 -4.80
CA SER A 89 29.80 11.93 -5.87
C SER A 89 29.67 10.41 -5.63
N ALA A 90 29.18 9.98 -4.49
CA ALA A 90 28.99 8.57 -4.14
C ALA A 90 27.52 8.16 -4.32
N GLY A 91 27.19 7.47 -5.39
CA GLY A 91 25.84 6.92 -5.59
C GLY A 91 25.45 5.99 -4.44
N PRO A 92 24.25 6.15 -3.83
CA PRO A 92 23.88 5.47 -2.59
C PRO A 92 23.79 3.93 -2.72
N LEU A 93 23.59 3.40 -3.92
CA LEU A 93 23.30 1.97 -4.12
C LEU A 93 24.52 1.05 -4.26
N ASP A 94 25.71 1.59 -4.57
CA ASP A 94 26.96 0.78 -4.65
C ASP A 94 27.76 0.80 -3.34
N SER A 95 27.32 1.57 -2.37
CA SER A 95 28.00 1.70 -1.08
C SER A 95 27.78 0.44 -0.22
N ARG A 96 28.74 0.14 0.63
CA ARG A 96 28.55 -0.85 1.69
C ARG A 96 27.31 -0.54 2.54
N TRP A 97 26.99 0.73 2.70
CA TRP A 97 25.84 1.24 3.45
C TRP A 97 24.48 0.80 2.87
N ALA A 98 24.28 0.87 1.55
CA ALA A 98 23.02 0.41 0.94
C ALA A 98 22.77 -1.08 1.18
N ARG A 99 23.83 -1.90 1.05
CA ARG A 99 23.71 -3.34 1.35
C ARG A 99 23.47 -3.61 2.83
N TRP A 100 24.12 -2.85 3.71
CA TRP A 100 23.87 -2.96 5.15
C TRP A 100 22.47 -2.50 5.52
N SER A 101 21.97 -1.39 4.97
CA SER A 101 20.61 -0.90 5.20
C SER A 101 19.57 -1.92 4.76
N LEU A 102 19.72 -2.57 3.59
CA LEU A 102 18.83 -3.64 3.16
C LEU A 102 18.91 -4.86 4.07
N ARG A 103 20.09 -5.24 4.55
CA ARG A 103 20.25 -6.37 5.51
C ARG A 103 19.60 -6.05 6.86
N LEU A 104 19.78 -4.83 7.35
CA LEU A 104 19.15 -4.37 8.58
C LEU A 104 17.62 -4.34 8.45
N LEU A 105 17.11 -3.81 7.34
CA LEU A 105 15.68 -3.80 7.06
C LEU A 105 15.10 -5.22 6.97
N PHE A 106 15.81 -6.13 6.31
CA PHE A 106 15.46 -7.54 6.22
C PHE A 106 15.46 -8.23 7.61
N GLY A 107 16.51 -8.01 8.40
CA GLY A 107 16.60 -8.54 9.77
C GLY A 107 15.52 -7.98 10.68
N ALA A 108 15.22 -6.69 10.57
CA ALA A 108 14.15 -6.04 11.33
C ALA A 108 12.76 -6.59 10.94
N ALA A 109 12.51 -6.83 9.64
CA ALA A 109 11.26 -7.44 9.18
C ALA A 109 11.10 -8.87 9.69
N LEU A 110 12.15 -9.69 9.64
CA LEU A 110 12.11 -11.04 10.19
C LEU A 110 11.92 -11.06 11.70
N LEU A 111 12.61 -10.18 12.42
CA LEU A 111 12.46 -10.06 13.88
C LEU A 111 11.02 -9.63 14.21
N ALA A 112 10.48 -8.65 13.51
CA ALA A 112 9.12 -8.16 13.73
C ALA A 112 8.07 -9.26 13.46
N LEU A 113 8.23 -10.05 12.39
CA LEU A 113 7.37 -11.20 12.12
C LEU A 113 7.51 -12.30 13.19
N ALA A 114 8.73 -12.57 13.66
CA ALA A 114 8.96 -13.54 14.72
C ALA A 114 8.32 -13.11 16.05
N LEU A 115 8.43 -11.81 16.40
CA LEU A 115 7.80 -11.25 17.59
C LEU A 115 6.26 -11.33 17.49
N GLN A 116 5.69 -11.03 16.31
CA GLN A 116 4.25 -11.21 16.10
C GLN A 116 3.83 -12.68 16.21
N ALA A 117 4.58 -13.62 15.65
CA ALA A 117 4.27 -15.04 15.72
C ALA A 117 4.36 -15.62 17.12
N LEU A 118 5.25 -15.07 17.97
CA LEU A 118 5.47 -15.55 19.35
C LEU A 118 4.59 -14.85 20.40
N PHE A 119 4.33 -13.57 20.24
CA PHE A 119 3.73 -12.70 21.26
C PHE A 119 2.52 -11.89 20.76
N GLY A 120 2.21 -11.94 19.49
CA GLY A 120 1.12 -11.20 18.87
C GLY A 120 -0.03 -12.08 18.42
N ASP A 121 -0.97 -11.46 17.74
CA ASP A 121 -2.13 -12.08 17.12
C ASP A 121 -2.32 -11.56 15.68
N GLU A 122 -3.47 -11.84 15.07
CA GLU A 122 -3.82 -11.33 13.73
C GLU A 122 -3.92 -9.80 13.67
N SER A 123 -4.13 -9.11 14.80
CA SER A 123 -4.18 -7.63 14.87
C SER A 123 -2.79 -6.97 14.97
N GLY A 124 -1.74 -7.74 15.23
CA GLY A 124 -0.35 -7.29 15.35
C GLY A 124 0.25 -7.47 16.73
N TRP A 125 1.29 -6.68 17.02
CA TRP A 125 1.99 -6.67 18.29
C TRP A 125 2.24 -5.23 18.74
N ALA A 126 1.95 -4.93 20.02
CA ALA A 126 2.14 -3.59 20.61
C ALA A 126 1.49 -2.44 19.81
N GLY A 127 0.33 -2.66 19.20
CA GLY A 127 -0.41 -1.66 18.41
C GLY A 127 0.19 -1.37 17.03
N MET A 128 1.20 -2.13 16.62
CA MET A 128 1.79 -2.08 15.29
C MET A 128 1.53 -3.37 14.53
N GLN A 129 1.35 -3.28 13.22
CA GLN A 129 1.32 -4.45 12.35
C GLN A 129 2.73 -4.68 11.76
N PRO A 130 3.49 -5.67 12.25
CA PRO A 130 4.85 -5.97 11.77
C PRO A 130 4.91 -6.25 10.28
N PHE A 131 3.82 -6.75 9.69
CA PHE A 131 3.74 -7.02 8.27
C PHE A 131 3.88 -5.74 7.40
N GLU A 132 3.62 -4.55 7.94
CA GLU A 132 3.84 -3.28 7.22
C GLU A 132 5.32 -3.06 6.89
N LEU A 133 6.20 -3.34 7.85
CA LEU A 133 7.64 -3.30 7.63
C LEU A 133 8.10 -4.36 6.63
N THR A 134 7.46 -5.53 6.67
CA THR A 134 7.73 -6.62 5.71
C THR A 134 7.36 -6.22 4.29
N LYS A 135 6.22 -5.55 4.08
CA LYS A 135 5.83 -5.01 2.76
C LYS A 135 6.87 -4.03 2.21
N LEU A 136 7.32 -3.08 3.02
CA LEU A 136 8.37 -2.14 2.63
C LEU A 136 9.67 -2.87 2.28
N THR A 137 10.06 -3.86 3.09
CA THR A 137 11.26 -4.67 2.87
C THR A 137 11.17 -5.46 1.57
N LEU A 138 10.02 -6.09 1.29
CA LEU A 138 9.78 -6.81 0.05
C LEU A 138 9.89 -5.89 -1.17
N VAL A 139 9.28 -4.70 -1.12
CA VAL A 139 9.38 -3.72 -2.21
C VAL A 139 10.82 -3.26 -2.42
N ALA A 140 11.54 -2.93 -1.35
CA ALA A 140 12.93 -2.48 -1.44
C ALA A 140 13.89 -3.60 -1.94
N ALA A 141 13.72 -4.83 -1.43
CA ALA A 141 14.50 -5.98 -1.85
C ALA A 141 14.21 -6.37 -3.31
N ALA A 142 12.95 -6.35 -3.72
CA ALA A 142 12.55 -6.61 -5.10
C ALA A 142 13.12 -5.54 -6.04
N ALA A 143 12.99 -4.26 -5.69
CA ALA A 143 13.55 -3.15 -6.47
C ALA A 143 15.06 -3.31 -6.65
N TYR A 144 15.78 -3.66 -5.58
CA TYR A 144 17.22 -3.88 -5.63
C TYR A 144 17.60 -5.09 -6.50
N ALA A 145 16.93 -6.22 -6.32
CA ALA A 145 17.19 -7.43 -7.10
C ALA A 145 16.90 -7.23 -8.59
N LEU A 146 15.76 -6.61 -8.92
CA LEU A 146 15.37 -6.33 -10.30
C LEU A 146 16.24 -5.26 -10.95
N MET A 147 16.68 -4.24 -10.20
CA MET A 147 17.67 -3.26 -10.65
C MET A 147 18.97 -3.97 -11.05
N LEU A 148 19.52 -4.85 -10.21
CA LEU A 148 20.73 -5.60 -10.53
C LEU A 148 20.56 -6.43 -11.79
N ARG A 149 19.38 -7.01 -11.99
CA ARG A 149 19.04 -7.80 -13.16
C ARG A 149 18.87 -6.95 -14.41
N ALA A 150 18.16 -5.84 -14.34
CA ALA A 150 17.91 -4.95 -15.47
C ALA A 150 19.23 -4.35 -16.04
N ARG A 151 20.22 -4.11 -15.18
CA ARG A 151 21.55 -3.63 -15.59
C ARG A 151 22.33 -4.62 -16.45
N LEU A 152 22.01 -5.91 -16.36
CA LEU A 152 22.64 -6.96 -17.15
C LEU A 152 21.96 -7.19 -18.51
N TRP A 153 20.83 -6.52 -18.77
CA TRP A 153 20.16 -6.61 -20.06
C TRP A 153 21.08 -6.10 -21.18
N GLY A 154 21.32 -6.96 -22.16
CA GLY A 154 22.16 -6.67 -23.32
C GLY A 154 23.66 -6.91 -23.15
N ARG A 155 24.16 -7.20 -21.94
CA ARG A 155 25.59 -7.47 -21.67
C ARG A 155 25.92 -8.95 -21.49
N ASP A 156 24.95 -9.78 -21.16
CA ASP A 156 25.24 -11.14 -20.72
C ASP A 156 24.49 -12.18 -21.54
N ARG A 157 25.24 -13.03 -22.28
CA ARG A 157 24.72 -14.24 -22.91
C ARG A 157 24.31 -15.32 -21.89
N SER A 158 24.62 -15.11 -20.62
CA SER A 158 24.28 -16.01 -19.51
C SER A 158 22.85 -15.83 -18.97
N PHE A 159 21.97 -15.19 -19.73
CA PHE A 159 20.58 -14.87 -19.34
C PHE A 159 19.77 -16.06 -18.78
N GLY A 160 20.16 -17.27 -19.10
CA GLY A 160 19.50 -18.51 -18.70
C GLY A 160 20.14 -19.26 -17.52
N LYS A 161 21.20 -18.75 -16.87
CA LYS A 161 21.84 -19.49 -15.76
C LYS A 161 20.98 -19.42 -14.48
N PRO A 162 20.41 -20.54 -14.01
CA PRO A 162 19.57 -20.59 -12.81
C PRO A 162 20.28 -20.04 -11.55
N SER A 163 21.61 -20.20 -11.49
CA SER A 163 22.42 -19.73 -10.37
C SER A 163 22.40 -18.23 -10.14
N LEU A 164 22.24 -17.42 -11.21
CA LEU A 164 22.14 -15.97 -11.10
C LEU A 164 20.76 -15.55 -10.59
N TRP A 165 19.71 -16.20 -11.06
CA TRP A 165 18.36 -15.98 -10.54
C TRP A 165 18.28 -16.31 -9.05
N LEU A 166 18.81 -17.45 -8.65
CA LEU A 166 18.83 -17.87 -7.24
C LEU A 166 19.61 -16.88 -6.38
N ARG A 167 20.73 -16.36 -6.85
CA ARG A 167 21.56 -15.41 -6.12
C ARG A 167 20.86 -14.07 -5.87
N TYR A 168 20.10 -13.55 -6.84
CA TYR A 168 19.48 -12.23 -6.74
C TYR A 168 18.04 -12.28 -6.21
N LEU A 169 17.27 -13.28 -6.61
CA LEU A 169 15.87 -13.43 -6.18
C LEU A 169 15.70 -14.38 -5.00
N GLY A 170 16.71 -15.20 -4.69
CA GLY A 170 16.66 -16.16 -3.58
C GLY A 170 16.31 -15.50 -2.23
N PRO A 171 17.01 -14.43 -1.81
CA PRO A 171 16.67 -13.74 -0.56
C PRO A 171 15.27 -13.15 -0.56
N LEU A 172 14.82 -12.60 -1.70
CA LEU A 172 13.46 -12.09 -1.85
C LEU A 172 12.42 -13.21 -1.75
N ALA A 173 12.65 -14.33 -2.45
CA ALA A 173 11.79 -15.51 -2.40
C ALA A 173 11.76 -16.12 -0.99
N ALA A 174 12.90 -16.16 -0.31
CA ALA A 174 12.97 -16.63 1.08
C ALA A 174 12.16 -15.73 2.03
N LEU A 175 12.28 -14.41 1.92
CA LEU A 175 11.48 -13.48 2.73
C LEU A 175 9.99 -13.62 2.42
N ALA A 176 9.61 -13.72 1.15
CA ALA A 176 8.21 -13.90 0.76
C ALA A 176 7.66 -15.24 1.27
N ALA A 177 8.42 -16.32 1.19
CA ALA A 177 8.04 -17.64 1.71
C ALA A 177 7.91 -17.66 3.23
N LEU A 178 8.88 -17.06 3.95
CA LEU A 178 8.83 -16.94 5.42
C LEU A 178 7.65 -16.08 5.86
N SER A 179 7.41 -14.96 5.15
CA SER A 179 6.24 -14.10 5.41
C SER A 179 4.93 -14.86 5.16
N GLY A 180 4.86 -15.59 4.04
CA GLY A 180 3.69 -16.43 3.72
C GLY A 180 3.45 -17.50 4.78
N PHE A 181 4.51 -18.18 5.22
CA PHE A 181 4.42 -19.17 6.30
C PHE A 181 3.93 -18.54 7.62
N ALA A 182 4.49 -17.41 8.03
CA ALA A 182 4.06 -16.69 9.23
C ALA A 182 2.59 -16.27 9.16
N LEU A 183 2.13 -15.77 8.00
CA LEU A 183 0.74 -15.37 7.80
C LEU A 183 -0.21 -16.56 7.82
N VAL A 184 0.18 -17.70 7.25
CA VAL A 184 -0.60 -18.95 7.34
C VAL A 184 -0.67 -19.42 8.79
N PHE A 185 0.44 -19.37 9.53
CA PHE A 185 0.49 -19.73 10.94
C PHE A 185 -0.41 -18.84 11.80
N LEU A 186 -0.41 -17.54 11.56
CA LEU A 186 -1.27 -16.54 12.21
C LEU A 186 -2.73 -16.56 11.71
N ARG A 187 -3.05 -17.40 10.72
CA ARG A 187 -4.35 -17.47 10.04
C ARG A 187 -4.81 -16.15 9.42
N ASP A 188 -3.87 -15.26 9.09
CA ASP A 188 -4.14 -13.99 8.39
C ASP A 188 -3.83 -14.13 6.89
N PHE A 189 -4.89 -14.32 6.08
CA PHE A 189 -4.76 -14.55 4.63
C PHE A 189 -4.88 -13.31 3.78
N SER A 190 -5.43 -12.25 4.32
CA SER A 190 -5.62 -11.01 3.60
C SER A 190 -4.32 -10.46 3.02
N PRO A 191 -3.20 -10.44 3.77
CA PRO A 191 -1.92 -10.03 3.23
C PRO A 191 -1.37 -10.95 2.13
N LEU A 192 -1.75 -12.25 2.10
CA LEU A 192 -1.34 -13.15 1.03
C LEU A 192 -1.97 -12.77 -0.31
N VAL A 193 -3.24 -12.35 -0.30
CA VAL A 193 -3.91 -11.83 -1.51
C VAL A 193 -3.20 -10.57 -2.01
N LEU A 194 -2.83 -9.67 -1.11
CA LEU A 194 -2.06 -8.47 -1.46
C LEU A 194 -0.69 -8.82 -2.05
N LEU A 195 0.03 -9.78 -1.47
CA LEU A 195 1.32 -10.24 -1.98
C LEU A 195 1.20 -10.92 -3.35
N LEU A 196 0.13 -11.68 -3.59
CA LEU A 196 -0.14 -12.28 -4.89
C LEU A 196 -0.37 -11.20 -5.95
N LEU A 197 -1.30 -10.26 -5.70
CA LEU A 197 -1.59 -9.16 -6.61
C LEU A 197 -0.35 -8.29 -6.87
N TRP A 198 0.41 -7.99 -5.82
CA TRP A 198 1.67 -7.27 -5.93
C TRP A 198 2.70 -8.01 -6.80
N SER A 199 2.88 -9.32 -6.57
CA SER A 199 3.85 -10.12 -7.31
C SER A 199 3.52 -10.19 -8.79
N LEU A 200 2.24 -10.36 -9.14
CA LEU A 200 1.77 -10.38 -10.53
C LEU A 200 1.95 -9.02 -11.19
N THR A 201 1.59 -7.94 -10.50
CA THR A 201 1.77 -6.58 -11.02
C THR A 201 3.26 -6.23 -11.18
N LEU A 202 4.10 -6.62 -10.21
CA LEU A 202 5.55 -6.40 -10.30
C LEU A 202 6.18 -7.19 -11.46
N ALA A 203 5.68 -8.40 -11.73
CA ALA A 203 6.10 -9.18 -12.90
C ALA A 203 5.72 -8.48 -14.22
N LEU A 204 4.54 -7.86 -14.31
CA LEU A 204 4.14 -7.02 -15.46
C LEU A 204 5.10 -5.81 -15.61
N VAL A 205 5.41 -5.14 -14.50
CA VAL A 205 6.36 -4.01 -14.47
C VAL A 205 7.74 -4.46 -14.95
N TYR A 206 8.22 -5.63 -14.52
CA TYR A 206 9.51 -6.18 -14.95
C TYR A 206 9.52 -6.52 -16.44
N LEU A 207 8.45 -7.11 -16.96
CA LEU A 207 8.35 -7.50 -18.36
C LEU A 207 8.22 -6.30 -19.31
N ARG A 208 7.71 -5.16 -18.85
CA ARG A 208 7.46 -3.98 -19.70
C ARG A 208 8.72 -3.47 -20.43
N PRO A 209 9.89 -3.28 -19.78
CA PRO A 209 11.13 -2.86 -20.42
C PRO A 209 11.97 -4.03 -20.95
N HIS A 210 11.48 -5.28 -20.92
CA HIS A 210 12.26 -6.45 -21.29
C HIS A 210 12.67 -6.41 -22.78
N PRO A 211 13.96 -6.64 -23.12
CA PRO A 211 14.48 -6.45 -24.47
C PRO A 211 13.92 -7.43 -25.51
N HIS A 212 13.54 -8.66 -25.09
CA HIS A 212 12.99 -9.66 -25.99
C HIS A 212 11.49 -9.52 -26.15
N PRO A 213 10.97 -9.15 -27.36
CA PRO A 213 9.56 -8.85 -27.56
C PRO A 213 8.65 -10.06 -27.35
N LEU A 214 9.13 -11.28 -27.68
CA LEU A 214 8.37 -12.52 -27.48
C LEU A 214 8.09 -12.77 -25.99
N TRP A 215 9.12 -12.78 -25.15
CA TRP A 215 8.99 -12.96 -23.70
C TRP A 215 8.14 -11.87 -23.06
N ARG A 216 8.28 -10.62 -23.54
CA ARG A 216 7.46 -9.51 -23.08
C ARG A 216 5.98 -9.75 -23.36
N ARG A 217 5.61 -10.07 -24.62
CA ARG A 217 4.20 -10.25 -25.02
C ARG A 217 3.58 -11.49 -24.37
N LEU A 218 4.25 -12.64 -24.45
CA LEU A 218 3.77 -13.89 -23.87
C LEU A 218 3.65 -13.80 -22.34
N GLY A 219 4.67 -13.28 -21.67
CA GLY A 219 4.65 -13.12 -20.22
C GLY A 219 3.57 -12.13 -19.76
N GLN A 220 3.41 -10.99 -20.42
CA GLN A 220 2.34 -10.04 -20.11
C GLN A 220 0.96 -10.67 -20.36
N GLY A 221 0.78 -11.36 -21.48
CA GLY A 221 -0.46 -12.06 -21.78
C GLY A 221 -0.82 -13.13 -20.75
N ALA A 222 0.17 -13.94 -20.35
CA ALA A 222 0.00 -14.96 -19.31
C ALA A 222 -0.42 -14.36 -17.96
N ILE A 223 0.22 -13.26 -17.53
CA ILE A 223 -0.13 -12.60 -16.26
C ILE A 223 -1.52 -11.98 -16.34
N VAL A 224 -1.87 -11.32 -17.44
CA VAL A 224 -3.22 -10.78 -17.63
C VAL A 224 -4.25 -11.88 -17.63
N ALA A 225 -4.00 -13.00 -18.32
CA ALA A 225 -4.88 -14.17 -18.30
C ALA A 225 -5.04 -14.74 -16.89
N LEU A 226 -3.96 -14.80 -16.10
CA LEU A 226 -4.01 -15.24 -14.71
C LEU A 226 -4.83 -14.28 -13.83
N LEU A 227 -4.69 -12.97 -13.99
CA LEU A 227 -5.51 -11.98 -13.28
C LEU A 227 -7.00 -12.14 -13.63
N TRP A 228 -7.32 -12.37 -14.90
CA TRP A 228 -8.69 -12.68 -15.33
C TRP A 228 -9.19 -13.99 -14.76
N ALA A 229 -8.37 -15.05 -14.73
CA ALA A 229 -8.72 -16.32 -14.12
C ALA A 229 -8.99 -16.18 -12.61
N LEU A 230 -8.19 -15.37 -11.90
CA LEU A 230 -8.44 -15.06 -10.48
C LEU A 230 -9.76 -14.31 -10.28
N ALA A 231 -10.04 -13.30 -11.10
CA ALA A 231 -11.31 -12.57 -11.04
C ALA A 231 -12.52 -13.48 -11.37
N ALA A 232 -12.40 -14.32 -12.39
CA ALA A 232 -13.42 -15.32 -12.73
C ALA A 232 -13.59 -16.36 -11.61
N GLY A 233 -12.49 -16.77 -10.97
CA GLY A 233 -12.53 -17.68 -9.82
C GLY A 233 -13.26 -17.08 -8.61
N VAL A 234 -13.08 -15.79 -8.33
CA VAL A 234 -13.84 -15.08 -7.29
C VAL A 234 -15.32 -15.04 -7.62
N ALA A 235 -15.69 -14.73 -8.87
CA ALA A 235 -17.09 -14.74 -9.32
C ALA A 235 -17.70 -16.16 -9.25
N TRP A 236 -16.96 -17.17 -9.67
CA TRP A 236 -17.39 -18.56 -9.59
C TRP A 236 -17.60 -19.05 -8.15
N LEU A 237 -16.70 -18.67 -7.24
CA LEU A 237 -16.84 -18.98 -5.80
C LEU A 237 -18.04 -18.28 -5.17
N HIS A 238 -18.40 -17.10 -5.65
CA HIS A 238 -19.61 -16.41 -5.18
C HIS A 238 -20.87 -17.20 -5.52
N ASP A 239 -20.90 -17.83 -6.70
CA ASP A 239 -22.06 -18.64 -7.15
C ASP A 239 -22.06 -20.05 -6.54
N ARG A 240 -20.89 -20.57 -6.12
CA ARG A 240 -20.70 -21.95 -5.63
C ARG A 240 -19.77 -21.99 -4.41
N PRO A 241 -20.21 -21.46 -3.25
CA PRO A 241 -19.35 -21.36 -2.05
C PRO A 241 -19.00 -22.73 -1.45
N GLU A 242 -19.78 -23.76 -1.69
CA GLU A 242 -19.52 -25.13 -1.24
C GLU A 242 -18.36 -25.81 -1.96
N ASP A 243 -18.03 -25.38 -3.18
CA ASP A 243 -16.93 -25.94 -3.98
C ASP A 243 -15.56 -25.36 -3.56
N PHE A 244 -15.50 -24.50 -2.53
CA PHE A 244 -14.24 -23.96 -2.07
C PHE A 244 -13.30 -25.05 -1.55
N PRO A 245 -12.12 -25.25 -2.18
CA PRO A 245 -11.30 -26.44 -1.96
C PRO A 245 -10.58 -26.49 -0.60
N LEU A 246 -10.58 -25.38 0.13
CA LEU A 246 -9.86 -25.26 1.38
C LEU A 246 -10.85 -25.23 2.54
N ASN A 247 -10.83 -26.24 3.42
CA ASN A 247 -11.67 -26.27 4.63
C ASN A 247 -11.42 -25.06 5.55
N PHE A 248 -10.23 -24.55 5.50
CA PHE A 248 -9.75 -23.40 6.19
C PHE A 248 -10.27 -22.12 5.48
N GLN A 249 -10.91 -21.19 6.24
CA GLN A 249 -11.59 -19.99 5.71
C GLN A 249 -12.88 -20.25 4.89
N ALA A 250 -13.34 -21.50 4.76
CA ALA A 250 -14.61 -21.80 4.10
C ALA A 250 -15.78 -20.98 4.70
N ASP A 251 -15.74 -20.76 6.02
CA ASP A 251 -16.76 -19.97 6.72
C ASP A 251 -16.76 -18.50 6.26
N ARG A 252 -15.61 -17.89 5.99
CA ARG A 252 -15.55 -16.52 5.44
C ARG A 252 -16.16 -16.41 4.05
N ILE A 253 -15.98 -17.43 3.22
CA ILE A 253 -16.58 -17.49 1.86
C ILE A 253 -18.09 -17.63 1.98
N ARG A 254 -18.59 -18.56 2.81
CA ARG A 254 -20.04 -18.75 3.03
C ARG A 254 -20.71 -17.49 3.60
N VAL A 255 -20.07 -16.88 4.59
CA VAL A 255 -20.54 -15.61 5.19
C VAL A 255 -20.58 -14.49 4.15
N TRP A 256 -19.61 -14.41 3.25
CA TRP A 256 -19.55 -13.40 2.22
C TRP A 256 -20.71 -13.54 1.22
N VAL A 257 -20.99 -14.78 0.78
CA VAL A 257 -22.06 -15.06 -0.21
C VAL A 257 -23.46 -14.88 0.39
N ALA A 258 -23.67 -15.33 1.62
CA ALA A 258 -24.97 -15.30 2.28
C ALA A 258 -24.90 -14.74 3.71
N PRO A 259 -24.53 -13.46 3.90
CA PRO A 259 -24.33 -12.87 5.23
C PRO A 259 -25.58 -12.88 6.10
N GLU A 260 -26.77 -12.96 5.49
CA GLU A 260 -28.06 -13.02 6.18
C GLU A 260 -28.30 -14.36 6.87
N GLN A 261 -27.73 -15.46 6.34
CA GLN A 261 -27.85 -16.79 6.93
C GLN A 261 -26.94 -16.99 8.15
N TYR A 262 -25.95 -16.09 8.36
CA TYR A 262 -24.98 -16.16 9.45
C TYR A 262 -25.10 -14.93 10.35
N PRO A 263 -26.08 -14.91 11.32
CA PRO A 263 -26.43 -13.71 12.08
C PRO A 263 -25.26 -13.09 12.84
N HIS A 264 -24.32 -13.89 13.33
CA HIS A 264 -23.14 -13.42 14.07
C HIS A 264 -21.98 -13.09 13.14
N ALA A 265 -21.53 -14.03 12.32
CA ALA A 265 -20.38 -13.83 11.46
C ALA A 265 -20.65 -12.87 10.30
N GLY A 266 -21.87 -12.88 9.74
CA GLY A 266 -22.31 -11.95 8.68
C GLY A 266 -22.75 -10.56 9.16
N TYR A 267 -22.82 -10.35 10.49
CA TYR A 267 -23.33 -9.12 11.08
C TYR A 267 -22.57 -7.88 10.57
N GLN A 268 -21.24 -7.96 10.54
CA GLN A 268 -20.35 -6.87 10.15
C GLN A 268 -20.60 -6.43 8.70
N LEU A 269 -20.58 -7.38 7.76
CA LEU A 269 -20.77 -7.12 6.32
C LEU A 269 -22.20 -6.60 6.05
N ARG A 270 -23.22 -7.23 6.66
CA ARG A 270 -24.60 -6.80 6.51
C ARG A 270 -24.80 -5.35 6.99
N ARG A 271 -24.26 -5.01 8.18
CA ARG A 271 -24.32 -3.64 8.71
C ARG A 271 -23.58 -2.64 7.84
N ALA A 272 -22.44 -3.04 7.27
CA ALA A 272 -21.71 -2.20 6.34
C ALA A 272 -22.52 -1.89 5.07
N LEU A 273 -23.12 -2.91 4.46
CA LEU A 273 -23.95 -2.74 3.26
C LEU A 273 -25.23 -1.92 3.55
N GLU A 274 -25.87 -2.13 4.70
CA GLU A 274 -27.01 -1.30 5.16
C GLU A 274 -26.59 0.17 5.32
N ALA A 275 -25.42 0.43 5.90
CA ALA A 275 -24.88 1.77 6.07
C ALA A 275 -24.64 2.48 4.73
N ILE A 276 -24.04 1.77 3.77
CA ILE A 276 -23.79 2.32 2.42
C ILE A 276 -25.12 2.64 1.73
N ARG A 277 -26.11 1.73 1.81
CA ARG A 277 -27.45 1.97 1.23
C ARG A 277 -28.13 3.18 1.84
N ALA A 278 -28.05 3.35 3.16
CA ALA A 278 -28.60 4.49 3.87
C ALA A 278 -27.96 5.82 3.45
N GLY A 279 -26.64 5.84 3.17
CA GLY A 279 -25.92 7.02 2.68
C GLY A 279 -26.33 7.45 1.28
N GLY A 280 -26.70 6.51 0.41
CA GLY A 280 -27.10 6.80 -0.96
C GLY A 280 -26.05 7.63 -1.72
N TRP A 281 -26.51 8.49 -2.63
CA TRP A 281 -25.62 9.33 -3.44
C TRP A 281 -25.15 10.61 -2.74
N ARG A 282 -25.91 11.12 -1.74
CA ARG A 282 -25.67 12.42 -1.10
C ARG A 282 -25.10 12.33 0.32
N GLY A 283 -25.12 11.14 0.91
CA GLY A 283 -24.72 10.93 2.30
C GLY A 283 -25.79 11.30 3.33
N THR A 284 -25.48 11.06 4.60
CA THR A 284 -26.33 11.35 5.74
C THR A 284 -25.67 12.33 6.69
N VAL A 285 -26.49 13.15 7.41
CA VAL A 285 -25.95 14.21 8.29
C VAL A 285 -25.26 13.62 9.53
N TRP A 286 -25.73 12.47 10.05
CA TRP A 286 -25.31 11.93 11.34
C TRP A 286 -24.99 10.43 11.32
N SER A 287 -24.55 9.88 10.21
CA SER A 287 -24.32 8.43 10.09
C SER A 287 -25.54 7.61 10.48
N GLU A 288 -26.71 8.08 10.08
CA GLU A 288 -27.99 7.43 10.40
C GLU A 288 -28.18 6.20 9.51
N GLY A 289 -28.68 5.11 10.11
CA GLY A 289 -29.24 4.00 9.39
C GLY A 289 -30.62 4.31 8.84
N SER A 290 -31.20 3.37 8.09
CA SER A 290 -32.53 3.48 7.50
C SER A 290 -33.65 3.80 8.50
N ASN A 291 -33.41 3.61 9.79
CA ASN A 291 -34.38 3.83 10.89
C ASN A 291 -34.05 5.05 11.77
N GLY A 292 -33.23 5.99 11.32
CA GLY A 292 -32.84 7.18 12.09
C GLY A 292 -31.94 6.89 13.32
N ARG A 293 -31.43 5.67 13.46
CA ARG A 293 -30.52 5.29 14.55
C ARG A 293 -29.09 5.32 14.07
N VAL A 294 -28.17 5.75 14.95
CA VAL A 294 -26.71 5.69 14.66
C VAL A 294 -26.34 4.25 14.32
N MET A 295 -25.71 4.06 13.17
CA MET A 295 -25.25 2.74 12.75
C MET A 295 -23.93 2.38 13.41
N THR A 296 -23.91 1.26 14.11
CA THR A 296 -22.71 0.67 14.67
C THR A 296 -22.23 -0.46 13.77
N VAL A 297 -21.08 -0.28 13.13
CA VAL A 297 -20.38 -1.31 12.38
C VAL A 297 -19.09 -1.63 13.15
N PRO A 298 -18.83 -2.89 13.51
CA PRO A 298 -17.59 -3.25 14.19
C PRO A 298 -16.35 -2.94 13.33
N ALA A 299 -15.25 -2.51 13.95
CA ALA A 299 -13.99 -2.11 13.29
C ALA A 299 -14.16 -1.04 12.19
N LEU A 300 -15.13 -0.13 12.39
CA LEU A 300 -15.49 0.91 11.42
C LEU A 300 -14.30 1.82 11.09
N GLU A 301 -13.50 2.17 12.09
CA GLU A 301 -12.32 3.02 11.97
C GLU A 301 -11.15 2.40 11.21
N ASN A 302 -11.10 1.06 11.10
CA ASN A 302 -10.04 0.33 10.41
C ASN A 302 -10.51 -0.19 9.05
N ASP A 303 -11.23 -1.32 9.04
CA ASP A 303 -11.51 -2.09 7.83
C ASP A 303 -12.73 -1.54 7.06
N PHE A 304 -13.67 -0.91 7.78
CA PHE A 304 -14.92 -0.40 7.23
C PHE A 304 -14.96 1.14 7.16
N MET A 305 -13.83 1.81 7.18
CA MET A 305 -13.77 3.26 6.99
C MET A 305 -14.36 3.74 5.65
N PRO A 306 -14.23 3.01 4.53
CA PRO A 306 -14.94 3.32 3.29
C PRO A 306 -16.47 3.28 3.45
N THR A 307 -16.98 2.35 4.24
CA THR A 307 -18.41 2.28 4.58
C THR A 307 -18.88 3.52 5.30
N PHE A 308 -18.14 3.99 6.33
CA PHE A 308 -18.40 5.24 7.01
C PHE A 308 -18.38 6.42 6.04
N PHE A 309 -17.36 6.49 5.19
CA PHE A 309 -17.22 7.57 4.22
C PHE A 309 -18.40 7.63 3.26
N LEU A 310 -18.84 6.50 2.71
CA LEU A 310 -19.98 6.42 1.82
C LEU A 310 -21.30 6.73 2.55
N ASN A 311 -21.49 6.27 3.78
CA ASN A 311 -22.65 6.61 4.58
C ASN A 311 -22.72 8.12 4.84
N ARG A 312 -21.61 8.72 5.24
CA ARG A 312 -21.54 10.12 5.66
C ARG A 312 -21.59 11.12 4.51
N TYR A 313 -20.82 10.85 3.43
CA TYR A 313 -20.61 11.79 2.33
C TYR A 313 -21.27 11.35 1.02
N GLY A 314 -21.76 10.13 0.95
CA GLY A 314 -22.47 9.58 -0.19
C GLY A 314 -21.59 9.08 -1.33
N GLY A 315 -22.24 8.45 -2.32
CA GLY A 315 -21.59 7.85 -3.47
C GLY A 315 -20.82 8.83 -4.36
N VAL A 316 -21.30 10.09 -4.48
CA VAL A 316 -20.61 11.13 -5.28
C VAL A 316 -19.23 11.43 -4.67
N ALA A 317 -19.15 11.63 -3.36
CA ALA A 317 -17.89 11.83 -2.66
C ALA A 317 -17.01 10.57 -2.74
N GLY A 318 -17.60 9.37 -2.67
CA GLY A 318 -16.94 8.09 -2.87
C GLY A 318 -16.27 7.99 -4.24
N LEU A 319 -16.93 8.40 -5.32
CA LEU A 319 -16.31 8.46 -6.66
C LEU A 319 -15.15 9.45 -6.71
N GLY A 320 -15.27 10.60 -6.04
CA GLY A 320 -14.18 11.56 -5.88
C GLY A 320 -12.98 10.94 -5.16
N LEU A 321 -13.22 10.17 -4.09
CA LEU A 321 -12.17 9.46 -3.35
C LEU A 321 -11.48 8.41 -4.24
N VAL A 322 -12.23 7.60 -4.99
CA VAL A 322 -11.67 6.64 -5.96
C VAL A 322 -10.84 7.36 -7.04
N GLY A 323 -11.33 8.52 -7.50
CA GLY A 323 -10.58 9.36 -8.45
C GLY A 323 -9.23 9.82 -7.89
N LEU A 324 -9.18 10.28 -6.64
CA LEU A 324 -7.93 10.68 -5.96
C LEU A 324 -6.99 9.48 -5.74
N GLN A 325 -7.52 8.33 -5.35
CA GLN A 325 -6.74 7.10 -5.19
C GLN A 325 -6.13 6.63 -6.52
N THR A 326 -6.93 6.69 -7.58
CA THR A 326 -6.46 6.38 -8.94
C THR A 326 -5.39 7.37 -9.39
N ALA A 327 -5.57 8.66 -9.12
CA ALA A 327 -4.59 9.70 -9.40
C ALA A 327 -3.27 9.46 -8.65
N LEU A 328 -3.33 9.08 -7.37
CA LEU A 328 -2.14 8.73 -6.59
C LEU A 328 -1.34 7.59 -7.25
N VAL A 329 -2.01 6.48 -7.56
CA VAL A 329 -1.36 5.32 -8.21
C VAL A 329 -0.82 5.71 -9.59
N ALA A 330 -1.58 6.45 -10.38
CA ALA A 330 -1.17 6.92 -11.71
C ALA A 330 0.07 7.82 -11.63
N MET A 331 0.12 8.76 -10.69
CA MET A 331 1.27 9.66 -10.51
C MET A 331 2.52 8.90 -10.08
N LEU A 332 2.41 7.94 -9.16
CA LEU A 332 3.52 7.06 -8.80
C LEU A 332 4.04 6.29 -10.03
N LEU A 333 3.15 5.75 -10.86
CA LEU A 333 3.53 5.04 -12.08
C LEU A 333 4.13 5.96 -13.16
N ILE A 334 3.67 7.21 -13.28
CA ILE A 334 4.25 8.23 -14.17
C ILE A 334 5.67 8.54 -13.72
N ILE A 335 5.90 8.83 -12.42
CA ILE A 335 7.24 9.11 -11.88
C ILE A 335 8.16 7.91 -12.09
N ALA A 336 7.68 6.69 -11.82
CA ALA A 336 8.44 5.47 -12.11
C ALA A 336 8.78 5.35 -13.61
N GLY A 337 7.83 5.63 -14.52
CA GLY A 337 8.05 5.62 -15.95
C GLY A 337 9.12 6.62 -16.38
N ARG A 338 9.07 7.83 -15.85
CA ARG A 338 10.08 8.87 -16.09
C ARG A 338 11.48 8.42 -15.63
N ALA A 339 11.59 7.79 -14.47
CA ALA A 339 12.83 7.19 -14.00
C ALA A 339 13.37 6.13 -14.97
N ARG A 340 12.51 5.24 -15.49
CA ARG A 340 12.89 4.22 -16.48
C ARG A 340 13.40 4.85 -17.77
N ASP A 341 12.72 5.88 -18.30
CA ASP A 341 13.07 6.47 -19.59
C ASP A 341 14.45 7.16 -19.56
N ARG A 342 14.96 7.46 -18.37
CA ARG A 342 16.28 8.04 -18.12
C ARG A 342 17.39 7.00 -17.84
N THR A 343 17.09 5.71 -17.92
CA THR A 343 18.10 4.65 -17.69
C THR A 343 19.16 4.54 -18.80
N GLY A 344 18.88 5.08 -19.98
CA GLY A 344 19.83 5.10 -21.11
C GLY A 344 20.83 6.27 -21.10
N CYS A 345 20.61 7.28 -20.24
CA CYS A 345 21.42 8.50 -20.20
C CYS A 345 22.26 8.56 -18.93
N GLY A 346 23.59 8.62 -19.05
CA GLY A 346 24.46 8.96 -17.95
C GLY A 346 25.29 7.82 -17.36
N ASP A 347 25.89 8.09 -16.20
CA ASP A 347 26.78 7.20 -15.47
C ASP A 347 26.05 5.93 -14.97
N TYR A 348 26.82 4.86 -14.82
CA TYR A 348 26.40 3.57 -14.28
C TYR A 348 25.61 3.68 -12.96
N ARG A 349 25.98 4.61 -12.08
CA ARG A 349 25.31 4.83 -10.78
C ARG A 349 23.94 5.46 -10.94
N ARG A 350 23.80 6.43 -11.83
CA ARG A 350 22.51 7.05 -12.18
C ARG A 350 21.56 6.04 -12.81
N THR A 351 22.07 5.24 -13.74
CA THR A 351 21.29 4.14 -14.34
C THR A 351 20.79 3.16 -13.30
N ALA A 352 21.62 2.78 -12.32
CA ALA A 352 21.20 1.90 -11.22
C ALA A 352 20.11 2.56 -10.36
N TRP A 353 20.29 3.83 -9.99
CA TRP A 353 19.33 4.56 -9.19
C TRP A 353 17.97 4.68 -9.90
N ASN A 354 17.98 4.97 -11.19
CA ASN A 354 16.78 5.05 -12.01
C ASN A 354 16.04 3.70 -12.12
N TRP A 355 16.76 2.59 -12.28
CA TRP A 355 16.16 1.26 -12.24
C TRP A 355 15.59 0.93 -10.86
N PHE A 356 16.30 1.26 -9.80
CA PHE A 356 15.80 1.09 -8.44
C PHE A 356 14.52 1.91 -8.21
N GLY A 357 14.51 3.17 -8.61
CA GLY A 357 13.34 4.04 -8.56
C GLY A 357 12.16 3.48 -9.35
N TYR A 358 12.40 3.04 -10.58
CA TYR A 358 11.38 2.43 -11.42
C TYR A 358 10.70 1.24 -10.74
N PHE A 359 11.49 0.27 -10.27
CA PHE A 359 10.94 -0.93 -9.63
C PHE A 359 10.37 -0.66 -8.23
N GLY A 360 11.03 0.19 -7.45
CA GLY A 360 10.59 0.51 -6.09
C GLY A 360 9.28 1.30 -6.06
N VAL A 361 9.20 2.37 -6.84
CA VAL A 361 7.99 3.19 -6.90
C VAL A 361 6.84 2.41 -7.56
N SER A 362 7.11 1.67 -8.65
CA SER A 362 6.07 0.82 -9.26
C SER A 362 5.62 -0.31 -8.33
N GLY A 363 6.54 -0.93 -7.58
CA GLY A 363 6.22 -1.95 -6.58
C GLY A 363 5.37 -1.39 -5.44
N GLY A 364 5.69 -0.19 -4.95
CA GLY A 364 4.89 0.52 -3.97
C GLY A 364 3.50 0.88 -4.50
N ALA A 365 3.41 1.41 -5.72
CA ALA A 365 2.16 1.73 -6.40
C ALA A 365 1.27 0.50 -6.58
N ALA A 366 1.87 -0.66 -6.93
CA ALA A 366 1.16 -1.93 -7.07
C ALA A 366 0.53 -2.39 -5.75
N LEU A 367 1.26 -2.31 -4.63
CA LEU A 367 0.72 -2.64 -3.30
C LEU A 367 -0.38 -1.66 -2.87
N LEU A 368 -0.20 -0.36 -3.07
CA LEU A 368 -1.24 0.63 -2.77
C LEU A 368 -2.51 0.38 -3.60
N GLY A 369 -2.36 0.10 -4.89
CA GLY A 369 -3.47 -0.25 -5.75
C GLY A 369 -4.18 -1.53 -5.31
N ALA A 370 -3.43 -2.56 -4.90
CA ALA A 370 -3.99 -3.78 -4.35
C ALA A 370 -4.76 -3.53 -3.03
N HIS A 371 -4.24 -2.69 -2.14
CA HIS A 371 -4.95 -2.29 -0.92
C HIS A 371 -6.26 -1.56 -1.23
N PHE A 372 -6.25 -0.60 -2.16
CA PHE A 372 -7.48 0.09 -2.57
C PHE A 372 -8.50 -0.90 -3.15
N LEU A 373 -8.06 -1.78 -4.05
CA LEU A 373 -8.93 -2.78 -4.68
C LEU A 373 -9.57 -3.71 -3.63
N VAL A 374 -8.76 -4.26 -2.72
CA VAL A 374 -9.23 -5.18 -1.68
C VAL A 374 -10.16 -4.47 -0.71
N SER A 375 -9.81 -3.27 -0.25
CA SER A 375 -10.63 -2.51 0.70
C SER A 375 -11.97 -2.11 0.10
N TRP A 376 -12.01 -1.59 -1.14
CA TRP A 376 -13.27 -1.32 -1.84
C TRP A 376 -14.06 -2.58 -2.10
N GLY A 377 -13.40 -3.66 -2.57
CA GLY A 377 -14.05 -4.94 -2.83
C GLY A 377 -14.75 -5.51 -1.60
N THR A 378 -14.08 -5.48 -0.44
CA THR A 378 -14.64 -5.91 0.84
C THR A 378 -15.83 -5.04 1.28
N ASN A 379 -15.65 -3.72 1.26
CA ASN A 379 -16.68 -2.79 1.76
C ASN A 379 -17.94 -2.80 0.87
N LEU A 380 -17.80 -3.00 -0.43
CA LEU A 380 -18.92 -3.10 -1.37
C LEU A 380 -19.49 -4.52 -1.50
N GLY A 381 -18.91 -5.50 -0.79
CA GLY A 381 -19.38 -6.90 -0.83
C GLY A 381 -18.95 -7.69 -2.07
N PHE A 382 -18.06 -7.18 -2.92
CA PHE A 382 -17.51 -7.89 -4.07
C PHE A 382 -16.44 -8.92 -3.71
N LEU A 383 -15.81 -8.76 -2.53
CA LEU A 383 -14.79 -9.65 -1.98
C LEU A 383 -15.18 -10.09 -0.58
N PRO A 384 -14.71 -11.26 -0.12
CA PRO A 384 -14.84 -11.67 1.27
C PRO A 384 -14.28 -10.61 2.22
N VAL A 385 -14.78 -10.58 3.46
CA VAL A 385 -14.26 -9.67 4.48
C VAL A 385 -12.79 -10.00 4.76
N MET A 386 -11.94 -9.07 4.39
CA MET A 386 -10.50 -9.11 4.59
C MET A 386 -10.13 -7.93 5.47
N GLY A 387 -9.60 -8.16 6.68
CA GLY A 387 -9.22 -7.12 7.65
C GLY A 387 -8.05 -6.25 7.15
N GLN A 388 -8.25 -5.49 6.07
CA GLN A 388 -7.23 -4.64 5.49
C GLN A 388 -7.67 -3.18 5.50
N PRO A 389 -6.94 -2.30 6.22
CA PRO A 389 -7.27 -0.89 6.28
C PRO A 389 -7.08 -0.23 4.92
N MET A 390 -7.93 0.74 4.59
CA MET A 390 -7.77 1.55 3.39
C MET A 390 -6.66 2.58 3.58
N PRO A 391 -5.60 2.56 2.73
CA PRO A 391 -4.51 3.53 2.83
C PRO A 391 -5.02 4.98 2.81
N LEU A 392 -4.46 5.83 3.68
CA LEU A 392 -4.74 7.26 3.77
C LEU A 392 -6.15 7.62 4.27
N LEU A 393 -7.06 6.64 4.43
CA LEU A 393 -8.41 6.87 4.92
C LEU A 393 -8.63 6.29 6.32
N SER A 394 -8.22 5.04 6.55
CA SER A 394 -8.43 4.30 7.81
C SER A 394 -7.46 4.71 8.91
N ALA A 395 -7.81 4.37 10.16
CA ALA A 395 -6.94 4.52 11.33
C ALA A 395 -5.84 3.46 11.32
N ALA A 396 -4.83 3.63 10.49
CA ALA A 396 -3.74 2.69 10.27
C ALA A 396 -2.38 3.40 10.33
N GLY A 397 -2.00 3.92 11.50
CA GLY A 397 -0.79 4.71 11.69
C GLY A 397 0.49 3.96 11.30
N SER A 398 0.62 2.67 11.63
CA SER A 398 1.77 1.84 11.22
C SER A 398 1.85 1.68 9.70
N HIS A 399 0.72 1.46 9.02
CA HIS A 399 0.67 1.38 7.55
C HIS A 399 1.10 2.70 6.90
N LEU A 400 0.62 3.82 7.42
CA LEU A 400 1.03 5.15 6.93
C LEU A 400 2.52 5.38 7.11
N ALA A 401 3.04 5.19 8.33
CA ALA A 401 4.43 5.51 8.67
C ALA A 401 5.44 4.55 8.04
N LEU A 402 5.15 3.24 8.04
CA LEU A 402 6.12 2.22 7.63
C LEU A 402 6.01 1.85 6.16
N PHE A 403 4.91 2.17 5.48
CA PHE A 403 4.74 1.80 4.08
C PHE A 403 4.38 2.97 3.18
N VAL A 404 3.25 3.67 3.41
CA VAL A 404 2.75 4.68 2.45
C VAL A 404 3.73 5.84 2.31
N LEU A 405 4.13 6.45 3.44
CA LEU A 405 5.03 7.61 3.41
C LEU A 405 6.41 7.29 2.83
N PRO A 406 7.08 6.17 3.16
CA PRO A 406 8.33 5.79 2.51
C PRO A 406 8.22 5.65 0.98
N ILE A 407 7.12 5.13 0.45
CA ILE A 407 6.90 5.01 -0.99
C ILE A 407 6.71 6.39 -1.64
N VAL A 408 5.91 7.25 -1.03
CA VAL A 408 5.72 8.64 -1.51
C VAL A 408 7.06 9.39 -1.49
N ALA A 409 7.84 9.26 -0.42
CA ALA A 409 9.16 9.89 -0.32
C ALA A 409 10.13 9.37 -1.37
N LEU A 410 10.16 8.06 -1.60
CA LEU A 410 10.99 7.48 -2.66
C LEU A 410 10.63 8.09 -4.02
N ALA A 411 9.34 8.24 -4.32
CA ALA A 411 8.88 8.84 -5.56
C ALA A 411 9.33 10.29 -5.70
N VAL A 412 9.16 11.10 -4.64
CA VAL A 412 9.62 12.51 -4.62
C VAL A 412 11.12 12.59 -4.80
N VAL A 413 11.90 11.79 -4.06
CA VAL A 413 13.38 11.79 -4.17
C VAL A 413 13.85 11.39 -5.57
N ILE A 414 13.20 10.42 -6.20
CA ILE A 414 13.52 9.99 -7.57
C ILE A 414 13.22 11.12 -8.57
N GLU A 415 12.10 11.81 -8.43
CA GLU A 415 11.71 12.87 -9.37
C GLU A 415 12.54 14.14 -9.17
N GLU A 416 12.67 14.65 -7.94
CA GLU A 416 13.45 15.85 -7.61
C GLU A 416 14.91 15.73 -8.04
N GLY A 417 15.49 14.56 -7.85
CA GLY A 417 16.85 14.33 -8.25
C GLY A 417 17.11 14.41 -9.74
N HIS A 418 16.08 14.51 -10.56
CA HIS A 418 16.20 14.75 -12.00
C HIS A 418 15.95 16.20 -12.37
N TYR A 419 15.12 16.88 -11.62
CA TYR A 419 14.84 18.28 -11.86
C TYR A 419 16.09 19.12 -11.63
N ASP A 420 16.83 18.84 -10.55
CA ASP A 420 18.11 19.51 -10.24
C ASP A 420 19.20 19.26 -11.30
N ASP A 421 19.12 18.17 -12.09
CA ASP A 421 20.09 17.86 -13.15
C ASP A 421 19.77 18.57 -14.50
N THR A 422 18.58 19.12 -14.65
CA THR A 422 18.07 19.73 -15.90
C THR A 422 17.97 21.26 -15.84
N THR A 423 18.02 21.83 -14.65
CA THR A 423 18.08 23.28 -14.37
C THR A 423 19.48 23.72 -14.04
#